data_7e177173702e9d4200a345c9cbc5b1cf
#
_entry.id   7e177173702e9d4200a345c9cbc5b1cf
#
_cell.length_a   1.000
_cell.length_b   1.000
_cell.length_c   1.000
_cell.angle_alpha   90.00
_cell.angle_beta   90.00
_cell.angle_gamma   90.00
#
_symmetry.space_group_name_H-M   'P 1'
#
loop_
_entity.id
_entity.type
_entity.pdbx_description
1 polymer ?
#
loop_
_entity_poly.entity_id
_entity_poly.type
_entity_poly.pdbx_seq_one_letter_code
_entity_poly.pdbx_strand_id
1 'polypeptide(L)'
;DAELAERYRAFAQRCMVQARGVYQGFVEAGILLMDPPQVEALTLNSWIIMTSWVRFLCTTFGSHGDLSQDMLRRGIYQVLTLEGGYASAAARPAIEALQQKLFVPLDSPVDGSAR
;
A
#
# COMPACT_ATOMS: atom_id res chain seq x y z
N ASP A 1 13.89 23.33 -4.64
CA ASP A 1 13.54 24.71 -4.35
C ASP A 1 12.14 24.79 -3.73
N ALA A 2 11.76 25.97 -3.27
CA ALA A 2 10.51 26.17 -2.56
C ALA A 2 9.27 25.92 -3.45
N GLU A 3 9.35 26.30 -4.72
CA GLU A 3 8.24 26.09 -5.64
C GLU A 3 8.03 24.61 -5.94
N LEU A 4 9.09 23.85 -6.16
CA LEU A 4 9.01 22.42 -6.39
C LEU A 4 8.46 21.70 -5.17
N ALA A 5 8.91 22.07 -3.99
CA ALA A 5 8.41 21.50 -2.74
C ALA A 5 6.91 21.76 -2.56
N GLU A 6 6.45 22.95 -2.93
CA GLU A 6 5.03 23.29 -2.83
C GLU A 6 4.19 22.50 -3.82
N ARG A 7 4.68 22.32 -5.04
CA ARG A 7 3.99 21.51 -6.05
C ARG A 7 3.89 20.05 -5.62
N TYR A 8 4.96 19.51 -5.04
CA TYR A 8 4.94 18.15 -4.53
C TYR A 8 3.93 18.01 -3.40
N ARG A 9 3.92 18.96 -2.47
CA ARG A 9 2.98 18.94 -1.35
C ARG A 9 1.53 18.95 -1.85
N ALA A 10 1.23 19.81 -2.81
CA ALA A 10 -0.12 19.89 -3.37
C ALA A 10 -0.50 18.59 -4.08
N PHE A 11 0.42 17.99 -4.84
CA PHE A 11 0.19 16.73 -5.50
C PHE A 11 -0.08 15.61 -4.50
N ALA A 12 0.75 15.52 -3.46
CA ALA A 12 0.60 14.50 -2.43
C ALA A 12 -0.75 14.62 -1.72
N GLN A 13 -1.16 15.84 -1.41
CA GLN A 13 -2.44 16.07 -0.76
C GLN A 13 -3.61 15.65 -1.65
N ARG A 14 -3.54 15.94 -2.94
CA ARG A 14 -4.58 15.50 -3.87
C ARG A 14 -4.65 13.97 -3.95
N CYS A 15 -3.51 13.31 -4.00
CA CYS A 15 -3.48 11.85 -4.04
C CYS A 15 -4.09 11.24 -2.77
N MET A 16 -3.79 11.82 -1.61
CA MET A 16 -4.34 11.33 -0.35
C MET A 16 -5.85 11.55 -0.26
N VAL A 17 -6.35 12.67 -0.76
CA VAL A 17 -7.80 12.94 -0.80
C VAL A 17 -8.50 11.90 -1.68
N GLN A 18 -7.92 11.60 -2.84
CA GLN A 18 -8.49 10.59 -3.74
C GLN A 18 -8.46 9.20 -3.11
N ALA A 19 -7.36 8.82 -2.49
CA ALA A 19 -7.23 7.52 -1.84
C ALA A 19 -8.24 7.37 -0.70
N ARG A 20 -8.40 8.41 0.10
CA ARG A 20 -9.39 8.39 1.18
C ARG A 20 -10.80 8.22 0.61
N GLY A 21 -11.10 8.89 -0.50
CA GLY A 21 -12.39 8.74 -1.17
C GLY A 21 -12.67 7.32 -1.63
N VAL A 22 -11.64 6.63 -2.14
CA VAL A 22 -11.76 5.22 -2.54
C VAL A 22 -12.06 4.35 -1.33
N TYR A 23 -11.32 4.51 -0.23
CA TYR A 23 -11.57 3.71 0.98
C TYR A 23 -12.94 4.00 1.57
N GLN A 24 -13.36 5.26 1.59
CA GLN A 24 -14.70 5.62 2.02
C GLN A 24 -15.77 4.94 1.17
N GLY A 25 -15.57 4.89 -0.14
CA GLY A 25 -16.45 4.17 -1.04
C GLY A 25 -16.56 2.69 -0.70
N PHE A 26 -15.43 2.06 -0.34
CA PHE A 26 -15.45 0.66 0.10
C PHE A 26 -16.21 0.48 1.41
N VAL A 27 -16.10 1.44 2.33
CA VAL A 27 -16.86 1.40 3.58
C VAL A 27 -18.36 1.52 3.29
N GLU A 28 -18.74 2.45 2.44
CA GLU A 28 -20.14 2.65 2.07
C GLU A 28 -20.73 1.43 1.35
N ALA A 29 -19.89 0.74 0.57
CA ALA A 29 -20.32 -0.48 -0.12
C ALA A 29 -20.33 -1.72 0.79
N GLY A 30 -19.89 -1.60 2.05
CA GLY A 30 -19.86 -2.71 2.97
C GLY A 30 -18.69 -3.67 2.76
N ILE A 31 -17.70 -3.25 2.00
CA ILE A 31 -16.49 -4.06 1.74
C ILE A 31 -15.52 -3.98 2.90
N LEU A 32 -15.32 -2.78 3.45
CA LEU A 32 -14.46 -2.54 4.61
C LEU A 32 -15.30 -2.04 5.78
N LEU A 33 -15.00 -2.56 6.97
CA LEU A 33 -15.67 -2.16 8.21
C LEU A 33 -14.73 -1.26 9.00
N MET A 34 -14.88 0.04 8.81
CA MET A 34 -13.96 1.04 9.36
C MET A 34 -14.73 2.27 9.81
N ASP A 35 -14.25 2.88 10.90
CA ASP A 35 -14.71 4.20 11.29
C ASP A 35 -13.84 5.29 10.62
N PRO A 36 -14.25 6.57 10.68
CA PRO A 36 -13.49 7.63 10.02
C PRO A 36 -12.02 7.74 10.42
N PRO A 37 -11.63 7.64 11.70
CA PRO A 37 -10.21 7.63 12.05
C PRO A 37 -9.43 6.47 11.43
N GLN A 38 -10.06 5.31 11.30
CA GLN A 38 -9.42 4.15 10.68
C GLN A 38 -9.23 4.36 9.18
N VAL A 39 -10.21 4.97 8.51
CA VAL A 39 -10.06 5.32 7.09
C VAL A 39 -8.90 6.29 6.88
N GLU A 40 -8.78 7.30 7.74
CA GLU A 40 -7.67 8.23 7.67
C GLU A 40 -6.33 7.52 7.87
N ALA A 41 -6.24 6.68 8.89
CA ALA A 41 -5.01 5.94 9.18
C ALA A 41 -4.62 5.02 8.02
N LEU A 42 -5.58 4.33 7.44
CA LEU A 42 -5.31 3.46 6.29
C LEU A 42 -4.82 4.26 5.09
N THR A 43 -5.42 5.43 4.86
CA THR A 43 -5.01 6.32 3.77
C THR A 43 -3.55 6.74 3.93
N LEU A 44 -3.17 7.19 5.12
CA LEU A 44 -1.80 7.64 5.40
C LEU A 44 -0.81 6.48 5.33
N ASN A 45 -1.16 5.33 5.89
CA ASN A 45 -0.29 4.15 5.85
C ASN A 45 -0.07 3.66 4.42
N SER A 46 -1.13 3.66 3.62
CA SER A 46 -1.02 3.29 2.20
C SER A 46 -0.10 4.25 1.44
N TRP A 47 -0.22 5.54 1.71
CA TRP A 47 0.63 6.55 1.09
C TRP A 47 2.10 6.32 1.45
N ILE A 48 2.38 6.11 2.73
CA ILE A 48 3.76 5.86 3.21
C ILE A 48 4.34 4.63 2.53
N ILE A 49 3.58 3.54 2.48
CA ILE A 49 4.05 2.30 1.84
C ILE A 49 4.31 2.54 0.36
N MET A 50 3.35 3.10 -0.37
CA MET A 50 3.47 3.23 -1.82
C MET A 50 4.59 4.18 -2.22
N THR A 51 4.79 5.26 -1.48
CA THR A 51 5.84 6.23 -1.82
C THR A 51 7.22 5.83 -1.35
N SER A 52 7.32 4.93 -0.38
CA SER A 52 8.60 4.51 0.19
C SER A 52 9.04 3.12 -0.26
N TRP A 53 8.18 2.38 -0.91
CA TRP A 53 8.42 0.97 -1.24
C TRP A 53 9.68 0.76 -2.08
N VAL A 54 9.83 1.53 -3.15
CA VAL A 54 10.98 1.42 -4.05
C VAL A 54 12.29 1.72 -3.31
N ARG A 55 12.30 2.81 -2.55
CA ARG A 55 13.49 3.17 -1.78
C ARG A 55 13.85 2.08 -0.77
N PHE A 56 12.84 1.55 -0.11
CA PHE A 56 13.03 0.46 0.86
C PHE A 56 13.68 -0.75 0.19
N LEU A 57 13.18 -1.15 -0.97
CA LEU A 57 13.76 -2.28 -1.71
C LEU A 57 15.22 -2.02 -2.06
N CYS A 58 15.51 -0.84 -2.58
CA CYS A 58 16.87 -0.50 -3.01
C CYS A 58 17.84 -0.46 -1.83
N THR A 59 17.42 0.10 -0.69
CA THR A 59 18.32 0.24 0.45
C THR A 59 18.49 -1.04 1.26
N THR A 60 17.44 -1.87 1.32
CA THR A 60 17.44 -3.06 2.17
C THR A 60 17.92 -4.29 1.43
N PHE A 61 17.55 -4.44 0.17
CA PHE A 61 17.88 -5.63 -0.61
C PHE A 61 18.94 -5.40 -1.69
N GLY A 62 19.44 -4.17 -1.79
CA GLY A 62 20.50 -3.85 -2.76
C GLY A 62 20.07 -3.96 -4.21
N SER A 63 18.78 -3.92 -4.48
CA SER A 63 18.27 -3.95 -5.86
C SER A 63 18.60 -2.63 -6.55
N HIS A 64 19.37 -2.71 -7.62
CA HIS A 64 19.77 -1.52 -8.37
C HIS A 64 19.02 -1.50 -9.69
N GLY A 65 18.09 -0.60 -9.82
CA GLY A 65 17.60 -0.15 -11.11
C GLY A 65 16.49 -0.94 -11.75
N ASP A 66 16.31 -2.22 -11.48
CA ASP A 66 15.28 -3.00 -12.15
C ASP A 66 14.09 -3.21 -11.23
N LEU A 67 13.14 -2.27 -11.34
CA LEU A 67 11.83 -2.48 -10.75
C LEU A 67 11.02 -3.35 -11.68
N SER A 68 11.02 -4.64 -11.42
CA SER A 68 10.13 -5.53 -12.13
C SER A 68 8.69 -5.26 -11.70
N GLN A 69 7.74 -5.64 -12.55
CA GLN A 69 6.33 -5.58 -12.17
C GLN A 69 6.04 -6.39 -10.91
N ASP A 70 6.77 -7.47 -10.71
CA ASP A 70 6.61 -8.30 -9.51
C ASP A 70 6.93 -7.52 -8.23
N MET A 71 7.95 -6.69 -8.26
CA MET A 71 8.30 -5.85 -7.10
C MET A 71 7.22 -4.83 -6.82
N LEU A 72 6.62 -4.25 -7.87
CA LEU A 72 5.51 -3.32 -7.69
C LEU A 72 4.27 -4.04 -7.14
N ARG A 73 3.99 -5.25 -7.62
CA ARG A 73 2.89 -6.07 -7.12
C ARG A 73 3.08 -6.38 -5.64
N ARG A 74 4.30 -6.65 -5.21
CA ARG A 74 4.56 -6.90 -3.79
C ARG A 74 4.25 -5.69 -2.95
N GLY A 75 4.52 -4.48 -3.45
CA GLY A 75 4.14 -3.25 -2.76
C GLY A 75 2.63 -3.12 -2.58
N ILE A 76 1.87 -3.44 -3.63
CA ILE A 76 0.41 -3.45 -3.55
C ILE A 76 -0.07 -4.50 -2.55
N TYR A 77 0.57 -5.67 -2.55
CA TYR A 77 0.27 -6.71 -1.56
C TYR A 77 0.41 -6.18 -0.12
N GLN A 78 1.45 -5.41 0.15
CA GLN A 78 1.66 -4.83 1.49
C GLN A 78 0.48 -3.92 1.90
N VAL A 79 -0.04 -3.13 0.97
CA VAL A 79 -1.22 -2.30 1.23
C VAL A 79 -2.45 -3.17 1.47
N LEU A 80 -2.62 -4.23 0.69
CA LEU A 80 -3.77 -5.13 0.84
C LEU A 80 -3.77 -5.86 2.17
N THR A 81 -2.60 -6.12 2.77
CA THR A 81 -2.56 -6.73 4.10
C THR A 81 -3.14 -5.82 5.16
N LEU A 82 -3.00 -4.51 4.99
CA LEU A 82 -3.62 -3.54 5.90
C LEU A 82 -5.14 -3.53 5.72
N GLU A 83 -5.60 -3.52 4.48
CA GLU A 83 -7.04 -3.53 4.18
C GLU A 83 -7.70 -4.82 4.66
N GLY A 84 -7.02 -5.95 4.52
CA GLY A 84 -7.56 -7.26 4.87
C GLY A 84 -8.02 -7.35 6.32
N GLY A 85 -7.39 -6.60 7.21
CA GLY A 85 -7.78 -6.56 8.61
C GLY A 85 -9.15 -5.94 8.85
N TYR A 86 -9.66 -5.18 7.89
CA TYR A 86 -10.95 -4.50 7.99
C TYR A 86 -12.01 -5.09 7.06
N ALA A 87 -11.69 -6.16 6.34
CA ALA A 87 -12.60 -6.73 5.36
C ALA A 87 -13.86 -7.28 6.03
N SER A 88 -15.02 -7.02 5.42
CA SER A 88 -16.26 -7.67 5.84
C SER A 88 -16.18 -9.16 5.53
N ALA A 89 -17.01 -9.96 6.18
CA ALA A 89 -17.04 -11.41 5.94
C ALA A 89 -17.34 -11.73 4.47
N ALA A 90 -18.22 -10.95 3.86
CA ALA A 90 -18.58 -11.15 2.46
C ALA A 90 -17.45 -10.81 1.49
N ALA A 91 -16.64 -9.79 1.81
CA ALA A 91 -15.56 -9.34 0.95
C ALA A 91 -14.25 -10.13 1.15
N ARG A 92 -14.09 -10.78 2.29
CA ARG A 92 -12.84 -11.43 2.67
C ARG A 92 -12.32 -12.43 1.63
N PRO A 93 -13.13 -13.34 1.06
CA PRO A 93 -12.62 -14.29 0.07
C PRO A 93 -12.02 -13.60 -1.16
N ALA A 94 -12.64 -12.51 -1.64
CA ALA A 94 -12.13 -11.78 -2.80
C ALA A 94 -10.81 -11.08 -2.48
N ILE A 95 -10.71 -10.48 -1.30
CA ILE A 95 -9.48 -9.81 -0.87
C ILE A 95 -8.34 -10.82 -0.71
N GLU A 96 -8.62 -11.97 -0.11
CA GLU A 96 -7.62 -13.02 0.06
C GLU A 96 -7.15 -13.58 -1.29
N ALA A 97 -8.07 -13.76 -2.23
CA ALA A 97 -7.70 -14.21 -3.58
C ALA A 97 -6.78 -13.19 -4.27
N LEU A 98 -7.07 -11.91 -4.11
CA LEU A 98 -6.24 -10.86 -4.68
C LEU A 98 -4.86 -10.81 -3.99
N GLN A 99 -4.81 -10.97 -2.69
CA GLN A 99 -3.55 -11.04 -1.96
C GLN A 99 -2.67 -12.18 -2.47
N GLN A 100 -3.24 -13.36 -2.66
CA GLN A 100 -2.50 -14.50 -3.19
C GLN A 100 -1.94 -14.23 -4.58
N LYS A 101 -2.72 -13.53 -5.41
CA LYS A 101 -2.33 -13.21 -6.78
C LYS A 101 -1.16 -12.22 -6.84
N LEU A 102 -1.08 -11.32 -5.86
CA LEU A 102 -0.08 -10.26 -5.83
C LEU A 102 1.13 -10.59 -4.97
N PHE A 103 1.10 -11.72 -4.27
CA PHE A 103 2.23 -12.11 -3.44
C PHE A 103 3.39 -12.55 -4.30
N VAL A 104 4.54 -11.93 -4.09
CA VAL A 104 5.81 -12.31 -4.71
C VAL A 104 6.81 -12.48 -3.59
N PRO A 105 7.47 -13.65 -3.48
CA PRO A 105 8.45 -13.86 -2.42
C PRO A 105 9.61 -12.87 -2.51
N LEU A 106 10.05 -12.39 -1.36
CA LEU A 106 11.25 -11.58 -1.22
C LEU A 106 12.15 -12.25 -0.20
N ASP A 107 13.44 -12.02 -0.32
CA ASP A 107 14.35 -12.38 0.76
C ASP A 107 14.02 -11.50 1.96
N SER A 108 13.71 -12.14 3.08
CA SER A 108 13.29 -11.40 4.27
C SER A 108 14.49 -11.04 5.13
N PRO A 109 14.66 -9.76 5.51
CA PRO A 109 15.71 -9.39 6.47
C PRO A 109 15.40 -9.91 7.88
N VAL A 110 14.17 -10.37 8.11
CA VAL A 110 13.76 -10.86 9.43
C VAL A 110 14.24 -12.29 9.68
N ASP A 111 14.16 -13.15 8.66
CA ASP A 111 14.53 -14.56 8.81
C ASP A 111 15.94 -14.89 8.35
N GLY A 112 16.68 -13.89 7.90
CA GLY A 112 18.05 -14.10 7.48
C GLY A 112 18.23 -14.90 6.21
N SER A 113 17.19 -15.06 5.40
CA SER A 113 17.25 -15.82 4.15
C SER A 113 17.86 -15.04 2.99
N ALA A 114 18.47 -13.91 3.25
CA ALA A 114 19.15 -13.11 2.24
C ALA A 114 20.34 -13.87 1.65
N ARG A 115 20.58 -13.68 0.37
CA ARG A 115 21.67 -14.31 -0.35
C ARG A 115 23.02 -13.75 0.04
#